data_5067fdaf26e8e3618ef86b33c147e2fc
#
_entry.id   5067fdaf26e8e3618ef86b33c147e2fc
#
_cell.length_a   1.000
_cell.length_b   1.000
_cell.length_c   1.000
_cell.angle_alpha   90.00
_cell.angle_beta   90.00
_cell.angle_gamma   90.00
#
_symmetry.space_group_name_H-M   'P 1'
#
loop_
_entity.id
_entity.type
_entity.pdbx_description
1 polymer ?
#
loop_
_entity_poly.entity_id
_entity_poly.type
_entity_poly.pdbx_seq_one_letter_code
_entity_poly.pdbx_strand_id
1 'polypeptide(L)'
;MAETDIATMLAVAAKVDGLREQIGGLLRALRADVDMAASGIWQGSASTTFAQVMTSWDSSAFKLENALSGISESIKTSGIQYDQSEQDNASQLRSVGGSLNL
;
A
#
# COMPACT_ATOMS: atom_id res chain seq x y z
N MET A 1 19.38 -16.45 -3.91
CA MET A 1 19.22 -15.40 -2.89
C MET A 1 18.45 -14.20 -3.43
N ALA A 2 18.95 -13.53 -4.47
CA ALA A 2 18.30 -12.37 -5.05
C ALA A 2 16.89 -12.66 -5.56
N GLU A 3 16.70 -13.76 -6.26
CA GLU A 3 15.38 -14.16 -6.77
C GLU A 3 14.38 -14.40 -5.66
N THR A 4 14.80 -15.06 -4.58
CA THR A 4 13.96 -15.32 -3.42
C THR A 4 13.56 -14.00 -2.75
N ASP A 5 14.50 -13.07 -2.62
CA ASP A 5 14.24 -11.78 -1.99
C ASP A 5 13.26 -10.96 -2.82
N ILE A 6 13.40 -10.95 -4.15
CA ILE A 6 12.49 -10.24 -5.05
C ILE A 6 11.09 -10.85 -4.99
N ALA A 7 11.00 -12.18 -5.06
CA ALA A 7 9.71 -12.87 -4.96
C ALA A 7 9.03 -12.57 -3.62
N THR A 8 9.79 -12.54 -2.53
CA THR A 8 9.27 -12.19 -1.21
C THR A 8 8.78 -10.75 -1.18
N MET A 9 9.51 -9.81 -1.75
CA MET A 9 9.11 -8.40 -1.81
C MET A 9 7.80 -8.23 -2.59
N LEU A 10 7.67 -8.89 -3.73
CA LEU A 10 6.46 -8.82 -4.55
C LEU A 10 5.27 -9.46 -3.83
N ALA A 11 5.50 -10.56 -3.11
CA ALA A 11 4.45 -11.21 -2.32
C ALA A 11 3.99 -10.30 -1.18
N VAL A 12 4.92 -9.60 -0.51
CA VAL A 12 4.58 -8.65 0.55
C VAL A 12 3.78 -7.48 -0.03
N ALA A 13 4.19 -6.95 -1.19
CA ALA A 13 3.45 -5.89 -1.85
C ALA A 13 2.01 -6.30 -2.16
N ALA A 14 1.82 -7.52 -2.65
CA ALA A 14 0.48 -8.06 -2.92
C ALA A 14 -0.34 -8.16 -1.65
N LYS A 15 0.26 -8.57 -0.52
CA LYS A 15 -0.42 -8.62 0.77
C LYS A 15 -0.81 -7.23 1.26
N VAL A 16 0.05 -6.24 1.08
CA VAL A 16 -0.26 -4.85 1.43
C VAL A 16 -1.43 -4.34 0.60
N ASP A 17 -1.47 -4.62 -0.70
CA ASP A 17 -2.59 -4.24 -1.56
C ASP A 17 -3.89 -4.92 -1.11
N GLY A 18 -3.85 -6.20 -0.77
CA GLY A 18 -5.00 -6.93 -0.25
C GLY A 18 -5.50 -6.35 1.06
N LEU A 19 -4.60 -6.02 1.99
CA LEU A 19 -4.95 -5.39 3.25
C LEU A 19 -5.56 -4.00 3.03
N ARG A 20 -5.01 -3.24 2.09
CA ARG A 20 -5.55 -1.92 1.75
C ARG A 20 -7.01 -2.03 1.31
N GLU A 21 -7.32 -2.98 0.45
CA GLU A 21 -8.69 -3.22 -0.01
C GLU A 21 -9.60 -3.64 1.13
N GLN A 22 -9.15 -4.56 2.00
CA GLN A 22 -9.92 -5.01 3.15
C GLN A 22 -10.17 -3.89 4.13
N ILE A 23 -9.15 -3.11 4.47
CA ILE A 23 -9.28 -1.99 5.39
C ILE A 23 -10.21 -0.93 4.81
N GLY A 24 -10.06 -0.60 3.53
CA GLY A 24 -10.93 0.35 2.85
C GLY A 24 -12.39 -0.09 2.89
N GLY A 25 -12.66 -1.37 2.62
CA GLY A 25 -13.99 -1.93 2.69
C GLY A 25 -14.59 -1.87 4.09
N LEU A 26 -13.79 -2.23 5.11
CA LEU A 26 -14.22 -2.17 6.51
C LEU A 26 -14.50 -0.74 6.95
N LEU A 27 -13.64 0.20 6.58
CA LEU A 27 -13.83 1.61 6.94
C LEU A 27 -15.09 2.18 6.31
N ARG A 28 -15.36 1.85 5.05
CA ARG A 28 -16.57 2.31 4.36
C ARG A 28 -17.84 1.71 4.97
N ALA A 29 -17.81 0.42 5.28
CA ALA A 29 -18.94 -0.27 5.90
C ALA A 29 -19.23 0.29 7.30
N LEU A 30 -18.18 0.49 8.10
CA LEU A 30 -18.32 1.05 9.43
C LEU A 30 -18.83 2.49 9.36
N ARG A 31 -18.34 3.27 8.42
CA ARG A 31 -18.78 4.64 8.22
C ARG A 31 -20.28 4.69 7.89
N ALA A 32 -20.74 3.79 7.01
CA ALA A 32 -22.17 3.71 6.68
C ALA A 32 -23.01 3.31 7.87
N ASP A 33 -22.54 2.36 8.70
CA ASP A 33 -23.24 1.93 9.90
C ASP A 33 -23.33 3.07 10.92
N VAL A 34 -22.25 3.83 11.09
CA VAL A 34 -22.21 4.97 12.02
C VAL A 34 -23.15 6.08 11.53
N ASP A 35 -23.15 6.39 10.24
CA ASP A 35 -24.06 7.38 9.65
C ASP A 35 -25.52 6.97 9.89
N MET A 36 -25.84 5.71 9.67
CA MET A 36 -27.19 5.20 9.85
C MET A 36 -27.61 5.26 11.31
N ALA A 37 -26.73 4.86 12.22
CA ALA A 37 -27.00 4.89 13.66
C ALA A 37 -27.17 6.32 14.19
N ALA A 38 -26.38 7.26 13.67
CA ALA A 38 -26.42 8.65 14.10
C ALA A 38 -27.58 9.44 13.48
N SER A 39 -28.11 8.96 12.36
CA SER A 39 -29.21 9.59 11.64
C SER A 39 -30.46 9.67 12.53
N GLY A 40 -30.96 10.87 12.78
CA GLY A 40 -32.12 11.09 13.60
C GLY A 40 -31.88 11.10 15.11
N ILE A 41 -30.66 10.77 15.57
CA ILE A 41 -30.28 10.82 16.96
C ILE A 41 -29.73 12.20 17.31
N TRP A 42 -28.84 12.71 16.49
CA TRP A 42 -28.13 13.95 16.75
C TRP A 42 -28.74 15.11 15.97
N GLN A 43 -28.93 16.21 16.66
CA GLN A 43 -29.53 17.41 16.09
C GLN A 43 -28.75 18.64 16.56
N GLY A 44 -28.89 19.73 15.82
CA GLY A 44 -28.26 21.00 16.16
C GLY A 44 -26.74 20.93 16.15
N SER A 45 -26.12 21.44 17.22
CA SER A 45 -24.67 21.51 17.33
C SER A 45 -24.02 20.12 17.37
N ALA A 46 -24.70 19.13 17.93
CA ALA A 46 -24.21 17.75 17.97
C ALA A 46 -24.11 17.17 16.55
N SER A 47 -25.10 17.46 15.71
CA SER A 47 -25.11 17.04 14.32
C SER A 47 -23.95 17.68 13.54
N THR A 48 -23.67 18.96 13.78
CA THR A 48 -22.57 19.67 13.15
C THR A 48 -21.23 19.06 13.57
N THR A 49 -21.08 18.80 14.88
CA THR A 49 -19.86 18.17 15.40
C THR A 49 -19.66 16.80 14.82
N PHE A 50 -20.73 16.00 14.73
CA PHE A 50 -20.66 14.67 14.10
C PHE A 50 -20.23 14.76 12.64
N ALA A 51 -20.79 15.69 11.88
CA ALA A 51 -20.41 15.88 10.48
C ALA A 51 -18.92 16.22 10.35
N GLN A 52 -18.40 17.05 11.25
CA GLN A 52 -16.96 17.39 11.26
C GLN A 52 -16.09 16.16 11.56
N VAL A 53 -16.52 15.34 12.52
CA VAL A 53 -15.82 14.10 12.87
C VAL A 53 -15.80 13.15 11.66
N MET A 54 -16.94 13.05 10.96
CA MET A 54 -17.02 12.18 9.78
C MET A 54 -16.19 12.70 8.62
N THR A 55 -16.07 14.01 8.45
CA THR A 55 -15.17 14.60 7.46
C THR A 55 -13.72 14.25 7.79
N SER A 56 -13.35 14.34 9.07
CA SER A 56 -12.00 13.93 9.52
C SER A 56 -11.77 12.44 9.32
N TRP A 57 -12.79 11.61 9.56
CA TRP A 57 -12.72 10.17 9.29
C TRP A 57 -12.41 9.89 7.83
N ASP A 58 -13.20 10.51 6.93
CA ASP A 58 -13.04 10.32 5.49
C ASP A 58 -11.63 10.74 5.04
N SER A 59 -11.13 11.86 5.53
CA SER A 59 -9.79 12.33 5.23
C SER A 59 -8.71 11.37 5.73
N SER A 60 -8.88 10.87 6.96
CA SER A 60 -7.91 9.92 7.55
C SER A 60 -7.92 8.58 6.82
N ALA A 61 -9.10 8.09 6.45
CA ALA A 61 -9.24 6.86 5.69
C ALA A 61 -8.55 6.98 4.32
N PHE A 62 -8.76 8.11 3.65
CA PHE A 62 -8.13 8.40 2.36
C PHE A 62 -6.60 8.42 2.49
N LYS A 63 -6.08 9.09 3.52
CA LYS A 63 -4.64 9.14 3.78
C LYS A 63 -4.06 7.76 4.07
N LEU A 64 -4.79 6.94 4.84
CA LEU A 64 -4.35 5.59 5.15
C LEU A 64 -4.28 4.73 3.88
N GLU A 65 -5.33 4.76 3.05
CA GLU A 65 -5.36 4.01 1.80
C GLU A 65 -4.21 4.46 0.87
N ASN A 66 -3.96 5.77 0.77
CA ASN A 66 -2.87 6.29 -0.03
C ASN A 66 -1.50 5.89 0.51
N ALA A 67 -1.33 5.88 1.84
CA ALA A 67 -0.08 5.45 2.45
C ALA A 67 0.19 3.98 2.18
N LEU A 68 -0.82 3.12 2.28
CA LEU A 68 -0.68 1.70 1.99
C LEU A 68 -0.38 1.46 0.51
N SER A 69 -1.04 2.21 -0.38
CA SER A 69 -0.76 2.14 -1.82
C SER A 69 0.69 2.56 -2.11
N GLY A 70 1.16 3.64 -1.46
CA GLY A 70 2.54 4.10 -1.60
C GLY A 70 3.56 3.08 -1.11
N ILE A 71 3.27 2.42 0.00
CA ILE A 71 4.14 1.35 0.52
C ILE A 71 4.22 0.19 -0.47
N SER A 72 3.06 -0.26 -0.98
CA SER A 72 3.01 -1.33 -1.97
C SER A 72 3.81 -0.96 -3.23
N GLU A 73 3.61 0.23 -3.76
CA GLU A 73 4.33 0.69 -4.94
C GLU A 73 5.83 0.82 -4.70
N SER A 74 6.23 1.31 -3.52
CA SER A 74 7.64 1.42 -3.15
C SER A 74 8.30 0.05 -3.07
N ILE A 75 7.61 -0.94 -2.54
CA ILE A 75 8.12 -2.31 -2.45
C ILE A 75 8.29 -2.89 -3.85
N LYS A 76 7.30 -2.71 -4.72
CA LYS A 76 7.35 -3.19 -6.11
C LYS A 76 8.51 -2.54 -6.87
N THR A 77 8.65 -1.23 -6.74
CA THR A 77 9.71 -0.48 -7.41
C THR A 77 11.08 -0.93 -6.92
N SER A 78 11.24 -1.11 -5.61
CA SER A 78 12.50 -1.60 -5.03
C SER A 78 12.84 -2.98 -5.53
N GLY A 79 11.85 -3.87 -5.65
CA GLY A 79 12.04 -5.21 -6.19
C GLY A 79 12.49 -5.19 -7.63
N ILE A 80 11.88 -4.35 -8.46
CA ILE A 80 12.25 -4.21 -9.87
C ILE A 80 13.67 -3.65 -10.00
N GLN A 81 14.01 -2.62 -9.23
CA GLN A 81 15.36 -2.03 -9.26
C GLN A 81 16.42 -3.04 -8.82
N TYR A 82 16.12 -3.81 -7.78
CA TYR A 82 17.02 -4.84 -7.30
C TYR A 82 17.27 -5.90 -8.38
N ASP A 83 16.20 -6.35 -9.04
CA ASP A 83 16.32 -7.33 -10.13
C ASP A 83 17.16 -6.80 -11.27
N GLN A 84 16.97 -5.55 -11.68
CA GLN A 84 17.77 -4.93 -12.72
C GLN A 84 19.25 -4.86 -12.33
N SER A 85 19.55 -4.48 -11.08
CA SER A 85 20.92 -4.44 -10.58
C SER A 85 21.58 -5.80 -10.62
N GLU A 86 20.85 -6.86 -10.25
CA GLU A 86 21.34 -8.23 -10.31
C GLU A 86 21.63 -8.65 -11.74
N GLN A 87 20.76 -8.32 -12.68
CA GLN A 87 20.95 -8.64 -14.08
C GLN A 87 22.16 -7.89 -14.66
N ASP A 88 22.30 -6.61 -14.31
CA ASP A 88 23.43 -5.80 -14.75
C ASP A 88 24.76 -6.35 -14.21
N ASN A 89 24.78 -6.71 -12.93
CA ASN A 89 25.96 -7.30 -12.30
C ASN A 89 26.33 -8.63 -12.96
N ALA A 90 25.35 -9.48 -13.23
CA ALA A 90 25.59 -10.76 -13.89
C ALA A 90 26.13 -10.55 -15.31
N SER A 91 25.60 -9.56 -16.02
CA SER A 91 26.08 -9.22 -17.37
C SER A 91 27.51 -8.72 -17.33
N GLN A 92 27.85 -7.85 -16.36
CA GLN A 92 29.21 -7.35 -16.19
C GLN A 92 30.20 -8.46 -15.86
N LEU A 93 29.82 -9.37 -14.99
CA LEU A 93 30.66 -10.51 -14.62
C LEU A 93 30.91 -11.42 -15.79
N ARG A 94 29.89 -11.67 -16.61
CA ARG A 94 30.06 -12.48 -17.82
C ARG A 94 30.99 -11.80 -18.84
N SER A 95 30.85 -10.48 -18.97
CA SER A 95 31.70 -9.70 -19.87
C SER A 95 33.17 -9.73 -19.42
N VAL A 96 33.40 -9.56 -18.11
CA VAL A 96 34.74 -9.62 -17.55
C VAL A 96 35.34 -11.03 -17.73
N GLY A 97 34.55 -12.06 -17.42
CA GLY A 97 34.97 -13.45 -17.59
C GLY A 97 35.35 -13.77 -19.03
N GLY A 98 34.54 -13.28 -19.98
CA GLY A 98 34.83 -13.42 -21.39
C GLY A 98 36.12 -12.69 -21.82
N SER A 99 36.34 -11.46 -21.31
CA SER A 99 37.56 -10.70 -21.56
C SER A 99 38.79 -11.37 -21.03
N LEU A 100 38.68 -12.03 -19.88
CA LEU A 100 39.78 -12.72 -19.26
C LEU A 100 39.97 -14.14 -19.79
N ASN A 101 39.13 -14.56 -20.70
CA ASN A 101 39.18 -15.91 -21.30
C ASN A 101 39.06 -17.00 -20.24
N LEU A 102 38.18 -16.80 -19.28
CA LEU A 102 37.92 -17.74 -18.18
C LEU A 102 36.82 -18.74 -18.47
#